data_752df2ffab8f04b97160234c8a779b2e
#
_entry.id   752df2ffab8f04b97160234c8a779b2e
#
_cell.length_a   1.000
_cell.length_b   1.000
_cell.length_c   1.000
_cell.angle_alpha   90.00
_cell.angle_beta   90.00
_cell.angle_gamma   90.00
#
_symmetry.space_group_name_H-M   'P 1'
#
loop_
_entity.id
_entity.type
_entity.pdbx_description
1 polymer ?
#
loop_
_entity_poly.entity_id
_entity_poly.type
_entity_poly.pdbx_seq_one_letter_code
_entity_poly.pdbx_strand_id
1 'polypeptide(L)'
;MSVARGRLWCMNQIPVEQVLGRYFSASAAGRHPATVERYGRVLAHLRFFLEQEGDSTVSADVGALLALERQFEPEGAFERLLGAEQLVYALPRFLSPPWLLPDFHDRLAQISLVSRLVQWLCSRELVDSRWHRHAVMQTRAAAEKARRRATT
;
A
#
# COMPACT_ATOMS: atom_id res chain seq x y z
N MET A 1 -0.16 2.77 29.61
CA MET A 1 -0.07 1.45 28.95
C MET A 1 -0.17 1.51 27.45
N SER A 2 -1.11 2.28 26.90
CA SER A 2 -1.24 2.43 25.45
C SER A 2 -0.04 3.12 24.78
N VAL A 3 0.60 4.06 25.46
CA VAL A 3 1.76 4.80 24.93
C VAL A 3 2.99 3.89 24.81
N ALA A 4 3.19 3.01 25.78
CA ALA A 4 4.31 2.06 25.77
C ALA A 4 4.11 0.99 24.68
N ARG A 5 2.89 0.52 24.48
CA ARG A 5 2.54 -0.40 23.39
C ARG A 5 2.74 0.25 22.05
N GLY A 6 2.35 1.52 21.91
CA GLY A 6 2.53 2.28 20.67
C GLY A 6 3.99 2.44 20.28
N ARG A 7 4.87 2.69 21.25
CA ARG A 7 6.31 2.83 21.00
C ARG A 7 6.94 1.49 20.61
N LEU A 8 6.63 0.41 21.34
CA LEU A 8 7.12 -0.92 21.03
C LEU A 8 6.63 -1.39 19.70
N TRP A 9 5.39 -1.05 19.38
CA TRP A 9 4.76 -1.39 18.12
C TRP A 9 5.45 -0.69 16.94
N CYS A 10 5.74 0.60 17.05
CA CYS A 10 6.46 1.35 16.02
C CYS A 10 7.89 0.84 15.82
N MET A 11 8.54 0.38 16.89
CA MET A 11 9.92 -0.12 16.81
C MET A 11 10.02 -1.50 16.14
N ASN A 12 8.94 -2.29 16.20
CA ASN A 12 8.92 -3.65 15.63
C ASN A 12 8.25 -3.70 14.26
N GLN A 13 7.75 -2.57 13.78
CA GLN A 13 7.03 -2.52 12.52
C GLN A 13 7.99 -2.58 11.33
N ILE A 14 7.71 -3.50 10.40
CA ILE A 14 8.46 -3.60 9.15
C ILE A 14 8.08 -2.40 8.27
N PRO A 15 9.06 -1.62 7.78
CA PRO A 15 8.75 -0.47 6.92
C PRO A 15 8.01 -0.87 5.64
N VAL A 16 7.15 0.00 5.15
CA VAL A 16 6.42 -0.19 3.90
C VAL A 16 7.37 -0.55 2.76
N GLU A 17 8.49 0.11 2.68
CA GLU A 17 9.54 -0.16 1.68
C GLU A 17 9.90 -1.65 1.64
N GLN A 18 10.12 -2.24 2.79
CA GLN A 18 10.48 -3.66 2.90
C GLN A 18 9.29 -4.57 2.59
N VAL A 19 8.10 -4.20 3.05
CA VAL A 19 6.86 -4.93 2.76
C VAL A 19 6.64 -5.01 1.26
N LEU A 20 6.71 -3.89 0.57
CA LEU A 20 6.50 -3.82 -0.88
C LEU A 20 7.57 -4.60 -1.64
N GLY A 21 8.82 -4.47 -1.22
CA GLY A 21 9.93 -5.22 -1.83
C GLY A 21 9.71 -6.72 -1.76
N ARG A 22 9.36 -7.24 -0.59
CA ARG A 22 9.09 -8.67 -0.38
C ARG A 22 7.89 -9.16 -1.18
N TYR A 23 6.78 -8.42 -1.12
CA TYR A 23 5.55 -8.82 -1.79
C TYR A 23 5.72 -8.85 -3.32
N PHE A 24 6.27 -7.76 -3.89
CA PHE A 24 6.41 -7.67 -5.35
C PHE A 24 7.46 -8.65 -5.88
N SER A 25 8.55 -8.89 -5.16
CA SER A 25 9.51 -9.93 -5.50
C SER A 25 8.86 -11.31 -5.55
N ALA A 26 8.10 -11.66 -4.53
CA ALA A 26 7.41 -12.94 -4.46
C ALA A 26 6.37 -13.08 -5.57
N SER A 27 5.65 -12.00 -5.86
CA SER A 27 4.62 -12.00 -6.91
C SER A 27 5.20 -12.14 -8.31
N ALA A 28 6.39 -11.59 -8.54
CA ALA A 28 7.05 -11.61 -9.85
C ALA A 28 7.86 -12.89 -10.09
N ALA A 29 8.17 -13.64 -9.03
CA ALA A 29 9.03 -14.84 -9.14
C ALA A 29 8.44 -15.87 -10.10
N GLY A 30 9.25 -16.31 -11.06
CA GLY A 30 8.84 -17.32 -12.03
C GLY A 30 7.84 -16.85 -13.09
N ARG A 31 7.55 -15.55 -13.15
CA ARG A 31 6.63 -15.00 -14.14
C ARG A 31 7.35 -14.67 -15.45
N HIS A 32 6.57 -14.60 -16.52
CA HIS A 32 7.07 -14.16 -17.83
C HIS A 32 7.67 -12.76 -17.73
N PRO A 33 8.77 -12.44 -18.45
CA PRO A 33 9.39 -11.11 -18.39
C PRO A 33 8.44 -9.95 -18.62
N ALA A 34 7.48 -10.06 -19.52
CA ALA A 34 6.48 -9.03 -19.77
C ALA A 34 5.61 -8.77 -18.54
N THR A 35 5.28 -9.83 -17.80
CA THR A 35 4.51 -9.71 -16.55
C THR A 35 5.35 -9.05 -15.45
N VAL A 36 6.61 -9.41 -15.35
CA VAL A 36 7.55 -8.80 -14.39
C VAL A 36 7.65 -7.30 -14.64
N GLU A 37 7.78 -6.88 -15.90
CA GLU A 37 7.81 -5.46 -16.26
C GLU A 37 6.52 -4.75 -15.88
N ARG A 38 5.39 -5.39 -16.13
CA ARG A 38 4.07 -4.84 -15.77
C ARG A 38 3.94 -4.65 -14.26
N TYR A 39 4.37 -5.64 -13.48
CA TYR A 39 4.37 -5.56 -12.03
C TYR A 39 5.31 -4.47 -11.52
N GLY A 40 6.44 -4.28 -12.19
CA GLY A 40 7.37 -3.19 -11.90
C GLY A 40 6.73 -1.81 -12.10
N ARG A 41 5.91 -1.66 -13.17
CA ARG A 41 5.19 -0.40 -13.41
C ARG A 41 4.16 -0.14 -12.31
N VAL A 42 3.45 -1.19 -11.87
CA VAL A 42 2.48 -1.05 -10.78
C VAL A 42 3.19 -0.64 -9.49
N LEU A 43 4.31 -1.27 -9.17
CA LEU A 43 5.09 -0.92 -7.98
C LEU A 43 5.58 0.54 -8.03
N ALA A 44 6.13 0.95 -9.14
CA ALA A 44 6.60 2.33 -9.32
C ALA A 44 5.45 3.32 -9.16
N HIS A 45 4.29 2.99 -9.69
CA HIS A 45 3.08 3.82 -9.58
C HIS A 45 2.58 3.90 -8.14
N LEU A 46 2.61 2.78 -7.43
CA LEU A 46 2.23 2.74 -6.01
C LEU A 46 3.19 3.62 -5.18
N ARG A 47 4.48 3.51 -5.40
CA ARG A 47 5.46 4.34 -4.71
C ARG A 47 5.26 5.82 -4.98
N PHE A 48 4.98 6.17 -6.22
CA PHE A 48 4.68 7.54 -6.61
C PHE A 48 3.41 8.04 -5.90
N PHE A 49 2.37 7.21 -5.86
CA PHE A 49 1.14 7.52 -5.13
C PHE A 49 1.41 7.79 -3.65
N LEU A 50 2.16 6.91 -2.99
CA LEU A 50 2.47 7.06 -1.57
C LEU A 50 3.26 8.34 -1.30
N GLU A 51 4.13 8.72 -2.22
CA GLU A 51 4.90 9.97 -2.12
C GLU A 51 4.00 11.20 -2.27
N GLN A 52 3.04 11.15 -3.19
CA GLN A 52 2.19 12.30 -3.51
C GLN A 52 0.98 12.44 -2.58
N GLU A 53 0.34 11.33 -2.22
CA GLU A 53 -0.93 11.35 -1.49
C GLU A 53 -0.95 10.50 -0.21
N GLY A 54 0.08 9.73 0.06
CA GLY A 54 0.11 8.87 1.24
C GLY A 54 -0.14 9.62 2.54
N ASP A 55 0.42 10.80 2.67
CA ASP A 55 0.32 11.62 3.89
C ASP A 55 -1.13 12.02 4.20
N SER A 56 -1.99 12.12 3.18
CA SER A 56 -3.40 12.48 3.36
C SER A 56 -4.26 11.31 3.83
N THR A 57 -3.73 10.09 3.83
CA THR A 57 -4.46 8.88 4.20
C THR A 57 -4.20 8.44 5.63
N VAL A 58 -3.35 9.15 6.36
CA VAL A 58 -2.97 8.82 7.74
C VAL A 58 -3.60 9.78 8.74
N SER A 59 -3.53 9.43 10.03
CA SER A 59 -4.01 10.30 11.10
C SER A 59 -3.19 11.58 11.19
N ALA A 60 -3.72 12.59 11.87
CA ALA A 60 -3.03 13.86 12.07
C ALA A 60 -1.68 13.67 12.77
N ASP A 61 -1.61 12.78 13.75
CA ASP A 61 -0.37 12.50 14.50
C ASP A 61 0.69 11.89 13.60
N VAL A 62 0.31 10.91 12.79
CA VAL A 62 1.22 10.26 11.85
C VAL A 62 1.64 11.24 10.76
N GLY A 63 0.69 12.06 10.28
CA GLY A 63 0.97 13.12 9.31
C GLY A 63 2.00 14.11 9.81
N ALA A 64 1.95 14.48 11.10
CA ALA A 64 2.92 15.36 11.72
C ALA A 64 4.32 14.72 11.75
N LEU A 65 4.41 13.42 12.03
CA LEU A 65 5.67 12.68 12.01
C LEU A 65 6.26 12.64 10.59
N LEU A 66 5.41 12.43 9.59
CA LEU A 66 5.85 12.45 8.19
C LEU A 66 6.38 13.82 7.79
N ALA A 67 5.67 14.89 8.18
CA ALA A 67 6.09 16.25 7.89
C ALA A 67 7.47 16.54 8.48
N LEU A 68 7.70 16.08 9.71
CA LEU A 68 8.99 16.22 10.39
C LEU A 68 10.08 15.44 9.67
N GLU A 69 9.82 14.19 9.30
CA GLU A 69 10.76 13.34 8.58
C GLU A 69 11.14 13.97 7.24
N ARG A 70 10.17 14.56 6.53
CA ARG A 70 10.42 15.20 5.23
C ARG A 70 11.30 16.45 5.32
N GLN A 71 11.44 17.04 6.50
CA GLN A 71 12.38 18.15 6.70
C GLN A 71 13.84 17.68 6.64
N PHE A 72 14.08 16.42 7.03
CA PHE A 72 15.42 15.83 7.01
C PHE A 72 15.69 15.09 5.70
N GLU A 73 14.73 14.31 5.24
CA GLU A 73 14.85 13.53 4.02
C GLU A 73 13.48 13.54 3.31
N PRO A 74 13.31 14.43 2.30
CA PRO A 74 12.00 14.66 1.68
C PRO A 74 11.44 13.45 0.94
N GLU A 75 12.28 12.68 0.26
CA GLU A 75 11.85 11.57 -0.58
C GLU A 75 11.74 10.26 0.23
N GLY A 76 10.68 9.50 -0.03
CA GLY A 76 10.51 8.16 0.52
C GLY A 76 10.12 8.12 1.99
N ALA A 77 9.65 9.21 2.56
CA ALA A 77 9.31 9.29 3.99
C ALA A 77 8.22 8.30 4.37
N PHE A 78 7.16 8.18 3.58
CA PHE A 78 6.07 7.26 3.87
C PHE A 78 6.57 5.82 3.93
N GLU A 79 7.30 5.37 2.93
CA GLU A 79 7.81 4.01 2.85
C GLU A 79 8.84 3.70 3.93
N ARG A 80 9.64 4.69 4.30
CA ARG A 80 10.70 4.52 5.28
C ARG A 80 10.18 4.51 6.72
N LEU A 81 9.22 5.37 7.01
CA LEU A 81 8.74 5.60 8.38
C LEU A 81 7.56 4.72 8.76
N LEU A 82 6.65 4.45 7.83
CA LEU A 82 5.38 3.77 8.11
C LEU A 82 5.42 2.29 7.76
N GLY A 83 4.42 1.56 8.23
CA GLY A 83 4.33 0.12 8.06
C GLY A 83 3.03 -0.33 7.41
N ALA A 84 2.81 -1.65 7.44
CA ALA A 84 1.70 -2.31 6.74
C ALA A 84 0.33 -1.74 7.08
N GLU A 85 0.11 -1.34 8.32
CA GLU A 85 -1.20 -0.83 8.74
C GLU A 85 -1.54 0.49 8.06
N GLN A 86 -0.58 1.42 8.00
CA GLN A 86 -0.77 2.68 7.30
C GLN A 86 -0.92 2.46 5.79
N LEU A 87 -0.19 1.49 5.25
CA LEU A 87 -0.31 1.13 3.84
C LEU A 87 -1.74 0.71 3.48
N VAL A 88 -2.37 -0.13 4.29
CA VAL A 88 -3.74 -0.60 4.04
C VAL A 88 -4.73 0.57 3.97
N TYR A 89 -4.57 1.59 4.80
CA TYR A 89 -5.45 2.76 4.77
C TYR A 89 -5.28 3.60 3.50
N ALA A 90 -4.12 3.52 2.85
CA ALA A 90 -3.85 4.25 1.60
C ALA A 90 -4.41 3.54 0.36
N LEU A 91 -4.47 2.22 0.38
CA LEU A 91 -4.80 1.41 -0.81
C LEU A 91 -6.16 1.69 -1.46
N PRO A 92 -7.25 1.96 -0.71
CA PRO A 92 -8.53 2.28 -1.37
C PRO A 92 -8.43 3.47 -2.32
N ARG A 93 -7.69 4.50 -1.96
CA ARG A 93 -7.48 5.68 -2.80
C ARG A 93 -6.64 5.34 -4.02
N PHE A 94 -5.65 4.47 -3.86
CA PHE A 94 -4.81 4.03 -4.97
C PHE A 94 -5.62 3.27 -6.05
N LEU A 95 -6.69 2.60 -5.64
CA LEU A 95 -7.59 1.88 -6.54
C LEU A 95 -8.74 2.74 -7.06
N SER A 96 -8.65 4.05 -6.93
CA SER A 96 -9.68 5.01 -7.34
C SER A 96 -9.11 6.01 -8.33
N PRO A 97 -9.94 6.60 -9.22
CA PRO A 97 -9.45 7.69 -10.06
C PRO A 97 -8.92 8.84 -9.21
N PRO A 98 -7.87 9.53 -9.62
CA PRO A 98 -7.14 9.41 -10.89
C PRO A 98 -5.99 8.40 -10.87
N TRP A 99 -5.87 7.57 -9.83
CA TRP A 99 -4.71 6.70 -9.63
C TRP A 99 -4.78 5.35 -10.37
N LEU A 100 -5.93 5.02 -10.96
CA LEU A 100 -6.02 3.83 -11.81
C LEU A 100 -5.19 4.03 -13.07
N LEU A 101 -4.35 3.07 -13.39
CA LEU A 101 -3.49 3.13 -14.56
C LEU A 101 -4.32 3.18 -15.85
N PRO A 102 -3.91 4.01 -16.84
CA PRO A 102 -4.69 4.18 -18.06
C PRO A 102 -4.69 2.96 -18.98
N ASP A 103 -3.59 2.22 -19.03
CA ASP A 103 -3.53 0.98 -19.82
C ASP A 103 -4.38 -0.10 -19.17
N PHE A 104 -5.23 -0.75 -19.98
CA PHE A 104 -6.19 -1.74 -19.48
C PHE A 104 -5.51 -2.90 -18.75
N HIS A 105 -4.47 -3.48 -19.33
CA HIS A 105 -3.78 -4.63 -18.72
C HIS A 105 -3.00 -4.23 -17.48
N ASP A 106 -2.39 -3.06 -17.50
CA ASP A 106 -1.69 -2.53 -16.31
C ASP A 106 -2.69 -2.26 -15.18
N ARG A 107 -3.86 -1.73 -15.50
CA ARG A 107 -4.93 -1.47 -14.53
C ARG A 107 -5.45 -2.76 -13.90
N LEU A 108 -5.67 -3.81 -14.71
CA LEU A 108 -6.07 -5.12 -14.17
C LEU A 108 -5.00 -5.70 -13.26
N ALA A 109 -3.74 -5.55 -13.62
CA ALA A 109 -2.62 -5.97 -12.78
C ALA A 109 -2.58 -5.18 -11.47
N GLN A 110 -2.78 -3.87 -11.54
CA GLN A 110 -2.86 -2.99 -10.37
C GLN A 110 -3.93 -3.48 -9.40
N ILE A 111 -5.15 -3.68 -9.89
CA ILE A 111 -6.28 -4.15 -9.07
C ILE A 111 -5.99 -5.51 -8.44
N SER A 112 -5.50 -6.45 -9.24
CA SER A 112 -5.21 -7.80 -8.80
C SER A 112 -4.08 -7.84 -7.77
N LEU A 113 -2.99 -7.13 -8.03
CA LEU A 113 -1.84 -7.07 -7.12
C LEU A 113 -2.22 -6.46 -5.76
N VAL A 114 -3.00 -5.38 -5.77
CA VAL A 114 -3.43 -4.73 -4.52
C VAL A 114 -4.40 -5.61 -3.74
N SER A 115 -5.34 -6.27 -4.40
CA SER A 115 -6.26 -7.20 -3.74
C SER A 115 -5.50 -8.32 -3.04
N ARG A 116 -4.53 -8.91 -3.73
CA ARG A 116 -3.70 -9.97 -3.17
C ARG A 116 -2.74 -9.48 -2.10
N LEU A 117 -2.28 -8.23 -2.23
CA LEU A 117 -1.42 -7.60 -1.22
C LEU A 117 -2.14 -7.53 0.14
N VAL A 118 -3.37 -7.04 0.16
CA VAL A 118 -4.16 -6.96 1.40
C VAL A 118 -4.33 -8.34 2.02
N GLN A 119 -4.66 -9.33 1.22
CA GLN A 119 -4.82 -10.70 1.66
C GLN A 119 -3.50 -11.27 2.21
N TRP A 120 -2.39 -11.00 1.53
CA TRP A 120 -1.05 -11.41 1.94
C TRP A 120 -0.66 -10.77 3.28
N LEU A 121 -0.94 -9.47 3.45
CA LEU A 121 -0.67 -8.76 4.70
C LEU A 121 -1.43 -9.37 5.87
N CYS A 122 -2.70 -9.69 5.68
CA CYS A 122 -3.53 -10.32 6.72
C CYS A 122 -3.05 -11.74 7.03
N SER A 123 -2.73 -12.54 6.01
CA SER A 123 -2.30 -13.93 6.19
C SER A 123 -0.96 -14.05 6.90
N ARG A 124 -0.10 -13.05 6.74
CA ARG A 124 1.20 -13.00 7.41
C ARG A 124 1.17 -12.25 8.74
N GLU A 125 -0.02 -11.87 9.19
CA GLU A 125 -0.24 -11.18 10.45
C GLU A 125 0.51 -9.83 10.54
N LEU A 126 0.83 -9.24 9.38
CA LEU A 126 1.40 -7.89 9.32
C LEU A 126 0.33 -6.83 9.53
N VAL A 127 -0.93 -7.18 9.27
CA VAL A 127 -2.11 -6.37 9.55
C VAL A 127 -3.08 -7.23 10.33
N ASP A 128 -3.55 -6.73 11.47
CA ASP A 128 -4.61 -7.39 12.23
C ASP A 128 -5.94 -7.07 11.58
N SER A 129 -6.53 -8.08 10.92
CA SER A 129 -7.80 -7.92 10.19
C SER A 129 -8.98 -7.58 11.08
N ARG A 130 -8.89 -7.84 12.37
CA ARG A 130 -9.95 -7.49 13.35
C ARG A 130 -9.93 -6.00 13.65
N TRP A 131 -8.75 -5.45 13.94
CA TRP A 131 -8.56 -4.03 14.26
C TRP A 131 -8.72 -3.14 13.04
N HIS A 132 -8.31 -3.62 11.84
CA HIS A 132 -8.30 -2.85 10.62
C HIS A 132 -9.32 -3.37 9.61
N ARG A 133 -10.39 -4.01 10.10
CA ARG A 133 -11.44 -4.61 9.27
C ARG A 133 -12.03 -3.62 8.28
N HIS A 134 -12.31 -2.41 8.74
CA HIS A 134 -12.90 -1.37 7.90
C HIS A 134 -11.98 -1.04 6.71
N ALA A 135 -10.71 -0.81 6.96
CA ALA A 135 -9.73 -0.50 5.91
C ALA A 135 -9.56 -1.67 4.92
N VAL A 136 -9.51 -2.90 5.43
CA VAL A 136 -9.43 -4.10 4.59
C VAL A 136 -10.67 -4.22 3.69
N MET A 137 -11.85 -4.02 4.25
CA MET A 137 -13.10 -4.09 3.50
C MET A 137 -13.23 -2.96 2.49
N GLN A 138 -12.80 -1.75 2.83
CA GLN A 138 -12.78 -0.63 1.90
C GLN A 138 -11.87 -0.90 0.70
N THR A 139 -10.72 -1.51 0.94
CA THR A 139 -9.80 -1.87 -0.15
C THR A 139 -10.42 -2.91 -1.06
N ARG A 140 -11.06 -3.94 -0.50
CA ARG A 140 -11.77 -4.96 -1.29
C ARG A 140 -12.90 -4.36 -2.11
N ALA A 141 -13.67 -3.46 -1.51
CA ALA A 141 -14.77 -2.78 -2.20
C ALA A 141 -14.25 -1.89 -3.34
N ALA A 142 -13.14 -1.19 -3.11
CA ALA A 142 -12.49 -0.35 -4.13
C ALA A 142 -11.99 -1.20 -5.30
N ALA A 143 -11.39 -2.36 -5.00
CA ALA A 143 -10.91 -3.28 -6.02
C ALA A 143 -12.06 -3.81 -6.89
N GLU A 144 -13.16 -4.19 -6.27
CA GLU A 144 -14.33 -4.70 -6.97
C GLU A 144 -14.98 -3.63 -7.84
N LYS A 145 -15.10 -2.41 -7.33
CA LYS A 145 -15.61 -1.28 -8.07
C LYS A 145 -14.72 -0.96 -9.27
N ALA A 146 -13.40 -0.99 -9.09
CA ALA A 146 -12.44 -0.74 -10.16
C ALA A 146 -12.52 -1.83 -11.24
N ARG A 147 -12.71 -3.10 -10.85
CA ARG A 147 -12.91 -4.21 -11.79
C ARG A 147 -14.17 -4.00 -12.63
N ARG A 148 -15.27 -3.63 -12.00
CA ARG A 148 -16.53 -3.36 -12.73
C ARG A 148 -16.38 -2.24 -13.75
N ARG A 149 -15.65 -1.19 -13.40
CA ARG A 149 -15.38 -0.07 -14.32
C ARG A 149 -14.46 -0.50 -15.47
N ALA A 150 -13.53 -1.41 -15.22
CA ALA A 150 -12.62 -1.90 -16.24
C ALA A 150 -13.33 -2.78 -17.28
N THR A 151 -14.41 -3.46 -16.89
CA THR A 151 -15.16 -4.37 -17.78
C THR A 151 -16.36 -3.71 -18.49
N THR A 152 -16.66 -2.48 -18.17
CA THR A 152 -17.65 -1.68 -18.90
C THR A 152 -16.97 -0.70 -19.82
#